data_0bd3491f29cddfa986d906a0cd8e9b54
#
_entry.id   0bd3491f29cddfa986d906a0cd8e9b54
#
_cell.length_a   1.000
_cell.length_b   1.000
_cell.length_c   1.000
_cell.angle_alpha   90.00
_cell.angle_beta   90.00
_cell.angle_gamma   90.00
#
_symmetry.space_group_name_H-M   'P 1'
#
loop_
_entity.id
_entity.type
_entity.pdbx_description
1 polymer ?
#
loop_
_entity_poly.entity_id
_entity_poly.type
_entity_poly.pdbx_seq_one_letter_code
_entity_poly.pdbx_strand_id
1 'polypeptide(L)'
;LKVTAGRLPLHGIMPLSQSLDTPGPIAQTVLDCLIMFDVLDGREGWKIAQDMDNGDGLYAVLNKGVSGLRLGSLIDSERQQCSEDMLASYDMALGRLRAMGAEIIPFENPVSYGDMADDNGMITAVEAFHNHGRFYKDPDLPMDEDVRTRMLSGEHYHAHDYFRVLQQRKETIVAFGEAMR
;
A
#
# COMPACT_ATOMS: atom_id res chain seq x y z
N LEU A 1 8.38 1.62 4.74
CA LEU A 1 8.32 1.35 3.29
C LEU A 1 7.09 0.51 2.97
N LYS A 2 6.21 0.96 2.05
CA LYS A 2 5.11 0.14 1.50
C LYS A 2 5.63 -0.58 0.26
N VAL A 3 5.73 -1.89 0.37
CA VAL A 3 6.24 -2.75 -0.72
C VAL A 3 5.10 -3.10 -1.69
N THR A 4 5.41 -3.35 -2.94
CA THR A 4 4.44 -3.84 -3.94
C THR A 4 3.92 -5.22 -3.53
N ALA A 5 2.60 -5.44 -3.62
CA ALA A 5 1.99 -6.73 -3.31
C ALA A 5 2.64 -7.84 -4.15
N GLY A 6 2.96 -8.96 -3.50
CA GLY A 6 3.62 -10.11 -4.12
C GLY A 6 5.13 -9.98 -4.29
N ARG A 7 5.75 -8.83 -3.93
CA ARG A 7 7.21 -8.67 -4.02
C ARG A 7 7.96 -9.43 -2.93
N LEU A 8 7.48 -9.36 -1.69
CA LEU A 8 8.05 -10.11 -0.57
C LEU A 8 7.20 -11.34 -0.27
N PRO A 9 7.83 -12.46 0.15
CA PRO A 9 7.11 -13.67 0.49
C PRO A 9 6.26 -13.50 1.75
N LEU A 10 5.10 -14.15 1.79
CA LEU A 10 4.20 -14.15 2.96
C LEU A 10 4.40 -15.37 3.86
N HIS A 11 5.38 -16.22 3.56
CA HIS A 11 5.63 -17.43 4.34
C HIS A 11 5.99 -17.10 5.79
N GLY A 12 5.30 -17.73 6.74
CA GLY A 12 5.48 -17.48 8.17
C GLY A 12 4.74 -16.25 8.72
N ILE A 13 4.02 -15.51 7.88
CA ILE A 13 3.13 -14.42 8.30
C ILE A 13 1.73 -14.96 8.48
N MET A 14 1.07 -14.58 9.59
CA MET A 14 -0.34 -14.91 9.82
C MET A 14 -1.19 -14.16 8.79
N PRO A 15 -1.93 -14.86 7.92
CA PRO A 15 -2.63 -14.22 6.82
C PRO A 15 -3.86 -13.46 7.31
N LEU A 16 -4.03 -12.21 6.90
CA LEU A 16 -5.29 -11.50 6.94
C LEU A 16 -6.01 -11.64 5.59
N SER A 17 -5.31 -11.26 4.51
CA SER A 17 -5.84 -11.28 3.16
C SER A 17 -4.74 -11.72 2.18
N GLN A 18 -4.90 -12.86 1.56
CA GLN A 18 -3.91 -13.42 0.60
C GLN A 18 -3.66 -12.48 -0.59
N SER A 19 -4.70 -11.72 -0.99
CA SER A 19 -4.62 -10.83 -2.13
C SER A 19 -4.01 -9.46 -1.81
N LEU A 20 -4.04 -9.04 -0.53
CA LEU A 20 -3.69 -7.68 -0.12
C LEU A 20 -2.52 -7.61 0.87
N ASP A 21 -2.23 -8.70 1.59
CA ASP A 21 -1.14 -8.72 2.56
C ASP A 21 0.18 -8.33 1.92
N THR A 22 0.85 -7.40 2.56
CA THR A 22 2.11 -6.85 2.03
C THR A 22 3.01 -6.47 3.20
N PRO A 23 4.03 -7.28 3.53
CA PRO A 23 5.01 -6.93 4.53
C PRO A 23 5.91 -5.82 4.03
N GLY A 24 6.41 -4.99 4.95
CA GLY A 24 7.36 -3.95 4.62
C GLY A 24 8.03 -3.41 5.87
N PRO A 25 9.29 -2.97 5.78
CA PRO A 25 10.04 -2.48 6.92
C PRO A 25 9.54 -1.11 7.40
N ILE A 26 9.63 -0.91 8.72
CA ILE A 26 9.49 0.38 9.39
C ILE A 26 10.79 0.63 10.15
N ALA A 27 11.48 1.72 9.84
CA ALA A 27 12.76 2.07 10.44
C ALA A 27 12.90 3.59 10.57
N GLN A 28 13.95 4.07 11.24
CA GLN A 28 14.17 5.49 11.47
C GLN A 28 14.70 6.23 10.24
N THR A 29 15.41 5.53 9.35
CA THR A 29 15.94 6.13 8.12
C THR A 29 15.49 5.38 6.86
N VAL A 30 15.54 6.05 5.71
CA VAL A 30 15.26 5.42 4.42
C VAL A 30 16.31 4.35 4.10
N LEU A 31 17.55 4.56 4.48
CA LEU A 31 18.64 3.59 4.30
C LEU A 31 18.35 2.30 5.08
N ASP A 32 17.95 2.40 6.34
CA ASP A 32 17.60 1.22 7.14
C ASP A 32 16.42 0.46 6.55
N CYS A 33 15.40 1.18 6.05
CA CYS A 33 14.27 0.58 5.32
C CYS A 33 14.74 -0.17 4.07
N LEU A 34 15.71 0.36 3.33
CA LEU A 34 16.25 -0.27 2.13
C LEU A 34 17.06 -1.53 2.46
N ILE A 35 17.91 -1.47 3.47
CA ILE A 35 18.70 -2.63 3.95
C ILE A 35 17.76 -3.75 4.40
N MET A 36 16.75 -3.42 5.22
CA MET A 36 15.75 -4.40 5.66
C MET A 36 14.93 -4.97 4.49
N PHE A 37 14.58 -4.14 3.53
CA PHE A 37 13.88 -4.60 2.33
C PHE A 37 14.74 -5.62 1.55
N ASP A 38 16.02 -5.33 1.31
CA ASP A 38 16.93 -6.22 0.60
C ASP A 38 17.09 -7.56 1.32
N VAL A 39 17.18 -7.56 2.65
CA VAL A 39 17.25 -8.79 3.46
C VAL A 39 15.96 -9.59 3.33
N LEU A 40 14.80 -8.95 3.41
CA LEU A 40 13.49 -9.60 3.26
C LEU A 40 13.25 -10.12 1.83
N ASP A 41 13.83 -9.48 0.83
CA ASP A 41 13.82 -9.90 -0.59
C ASP A 41 14.81 -11.05 -0.87
N GLY A 42 15.53 -11.52 0.15
CA GLY A 42 16.43 -12.66 0.08
C GLY A 42 17.83 -12.35 -0.47
N ARG A 43 18.23 -11.05 -0.49
CA ARG A 43 19.58 -10.67 -0.92
C ARG A 43 20.61 -11.04 0.13
N GLU A 44 21.75 -11.54 -0.32
CA GLU A 44 22.88 -11.91 0.54
C GLU A 44 23.54 -10.65 1.14
N GLY A 45 23.86 -10.69 2.44
CA GLY A 45 24.41 -9.55 3.17
C GLY A 45 25.68 -8.95 2.55
N TRP A 46 26.58 -9.81 2.01
CA TRP A 46 27.79 -9.32 1.34
C TRP A 46 27.50 -8.52 0.06
N LYS A 47 26.43 -8.89 -0.65
CA LYS A 47 25.98 -8.20 -1.87
C LYS A 47 25.36 -6.85 -1.53
N ILE A 48 24.58 -6.80 -0.43
CA ILE A 48 24.02 -5.55 0.10
C ILE A 48 25.15 -4.58 0.46
N ALA A 49 26.17 -5.06 1.21
CA ALA A 49 27.33 -4.25 1.58
C ALA A 49 28.10 -3.73 0.35
N GLN A 50 28.32 -4.57 -0.64
CA GLN A 50 28.98 -4.18 -1.89
C GLN A 50 28.22 -3.09 -2.65
N ASP A 51 26.90 -3.24 -2.80
CA ASP A 51 26.05 -2.24 -3.51
C ASP A 51 26.02 -0.91 -2.72
N MET A 52 26.01 -0.95 -1.40
CA MET A 52 26.11 0.24 -0.56
C MET A 52 27.44 0.97 -0.77
N ASP A 53 28.55 0.25 -0.73
CA ASP A 53 29.90 0.82 -0.88
C ASP A 53 30.12 1.39 -2.30
N ASN A 54 29.62 0.71 -3.32
CA ASN A 54 29.72 1.15 -4.71
C ASN A 54 28.68 2.22 -5.09
N GLY A 55 27.59 2.36 -4.32
CA GLY A 55 26.44 3.20 -4.69
C GLY A 55 25.67 2.62 -5.88
N ASP A 56 25.51 1.29 -5.93
CA ASP A 56 24.81 0.59 -7.02
C ASP A 56 23.32 0.35 -6.71
N GLY A 57 22.55 -0.04 -7.72
CA GLY A 57 21.16 -0.44 -7.57
C GLY A 57 20.29 0.66 -6.95
N LEU A 58 19.48 0.31 -5.93
CA LEU A 58 18.62 1.25 -5.22
C LEU A 58 19.44 2.26 -4.36
N TYR A 59 20.64 1.91 -3.93
CA TYR A 59 21.53 2.81 -3.17
C TYR A 59 21.99 3.99 -4.00
N ALA A 60 22.12 3.81 -5.32
CA ALA A 60 22.47 4.87 -6.27
C ALA A 60 21.52 6.06 -6.28
N VAL A 61 20.25 5.85 -5.87
CA VAL A 61 19.21 6.88 -5.93
C VAL A 61 18.92 7.58 -4.60
N LEU A 62 19.45 7.06 -3.48
CA LEU A 62 19.16 7.61 -2.15
C LEU A 62 19.49 9.09 -2.01
N ASN A 63 20.56 9.54 -2.66
CA ASN A 63 21.07 10.91 -2.55
C ASN A 63 20.77 11.78 -3.77
N LYS A 64 19.99 11.29 -4.76
CA LYS A 64 19.65 12.06 -5.96
C LYS A 64 18.64 13.17 -5.71
N GLY A 65 17.91 13.11 -4.60
CA GLY A 65 16.84 14.04 -4.30
C GLY A 65 15.63 13.83 -5.20
N VAL A 66 14.78 14.84 -5.30
CA VAL A 66 13.49 14.79 -6.04
C VAL A 66 13.44 15.75 -7.23
N SER A 67 14.54 16.43 -7.53
CA SER A 67 14.57 17.39 -8.64
C SER A 67 14.26 16.70 -9.96
N GLY A 68 13.30 17.25 -10.71
CA GLY A 68 12.83 16.72 -11.99
C GLY A 68 11.87 15.52 -11.88
N LEU A 69 11.53 15.05 -10.68
CA LEU A 69 10.48 14.05 -10.52
C LEU A 69 9.11 14.67 -10.77
N ARG A 70 8.28 14.00 -11.56
CA ARG A 70 6.87 14.32 -11.76
C ARG A 70 6.05 13.56 -10.71
N LEU A 71 5.32 14.28 -9.87
CA LEU A 71 4.53 13.72 -8.78
C LEU A 71 3.06 14.09 -8.97
N GLY A 72 2.19 13.07 -9.07
CA GLY A 72 0.75 13.26 -9.12
C GLY A 72 0.21 13.78 -7.79
N SER A 73 -0.66 14.79 -7.84
CA SER A 73 -1.38 15.30 -6.68
C SER A 73 -2.88 15.01 -6.77
N LEU A 74 -3.52 14.90 -5.61
CA LEU A 74 -4.97 14.69 -5.51
C LEU A 74 -5.71 15.85 -6.20
N ILE A 75 -6.72 15.52 -6.99
CA ILE A 75 -7.71 16.46 -7.52
C ILE A 75 -8.78 16.79 -6.47
N ASP A 76 -9.58 17.83 -6.70
CA ASP A 76 -10.53 18.33 -5.69
C ASP A 76 -11.56 17.30 -5.24
N SER A 77 -12.04 16.44 -6.13
CA SER A 77 -13.00 15.37 -5.79
C SER A 77 -12.44 14.37 -4.79
N GLU A 78 -11.16 14.01 -4.92
CA GLU A 78 -10.47 13.10 -3.99
C GLU A 78 -10.14 13.79 -2.65
N ARG A 79 -9.81 15.07 -2.70
CA ARG A 79 -9.53 15.87 -1.50
C ARG A 79 -10.73 16.00 -0.56
N GLN A 80 -11.95 15.99 -1.10
CA GLN A 80 -13.19 16.07 -0.29
C GLN A 80 -13.35 14.90 0.69
N GLN A 81 -12.66 13.80 0.50
CA GLN A 81 -12.68 12.62 1.37
C GLN A 81 -11.68 12.71 2.53
N CYS A 82 -10.86 13.77 2.58
CA CYS A 82 -9.81 13.95 3.57
C CYS A 82 -10.20 15.00 4.62
N SER A 83 -9.72 14.84 5.87
CA SER A 83 -9.87 15.86 6.89
C SER A 83 -9.01 17.11 6.57
N GLU A 84 -9.42 18.27 7.11
CA GLU A 84 -8.69 19.52 6.92
C GLU A 84 -7.24 19.44 7.41
N ASP A 85 -7.00 18.83 8.58
CA ASP A 85 -5.65 18.66 9.14
C ASP A 85 -4.75 17.79 8.24
N MET A 86 -5.33 16.73 7.65
CA MET A 86 -4.62 15.87 6.71
C MET A 86 -4.28 16.66 5.43
N LEU A 87 -5.22 17.43 4.90
CA LEU A 87 -4.99 18.27 3.72
C LEU A 87 -3.94 19.35 3.97
N ALA A 88 -3.94 19.99 5.14
CA ALA A 88 -2.92 20.97 5.50
C ALA A 88 -1.51 20.33 5.52
N SER A 89 -1.39 19.15 6.10
CA SER A 89 -0.13 18.38 6.12
C SER A 89 0.31 17.95 4.72
N TYR A 90 -0.63 17.50 3.91
CA TYR A 90 -0.41 17.11 2.52
C TYR A 90 0.07 18.28 1.67
N ASP A 91 -0.59 19.43 1.73
CA ASP A 91 -0.22 20.64 0.98
C ASP A 91 1.15 21.17 1.40
N MET A 92 1.46 21.11 2.70
CA MET A 92 2.81 21.44 3.20
C MET A 92 3.87 20.49 2.62
N ALA A 93 3.59 19.20 2.54
CA ALA A 93 4.50 18.22 1.95
C ALA A 93 4.73 18.48 0.45
N LEU A 94 3.65 18.74 -0.32
CA LEU A 94 3.75 19.10 -1.73
C LEU A 94 4.54 20.39 -1.94
N GLY A 95 4.34 21.39 -1.08
CA GLY A 95 5.10 22.65 -1.10
C GLY A 95 6.60 22.42 -0.91
N ARG A 96 7.00 21.56 0.03
CA ARG A 96 8.40 21.18 0.26
C ARG A 96 8.99 20.45 -0.94
N LEU A 97 8.27 19.47 -1.50
CA LEU A 97 8.74 18.71 -2.67
C LEU A 97 8.94 19.63 -3.89
N ARG A 98 8.01 20.58 -4.12
CA ARG A 98 8.14 21.59 -5.17
C ARG A 98 9.36 22.48 -4.95
N ALA A 99 9.60 22.93 -3.71
CA ALA A 99 10.78 23.72 -3.37
C ALA A 99 12.10 22.96 -3.57
N MET A 100 12.06 21.62 -3.49
CA MET A 100 13.20 20.73 -3.78
C MET A 100 13.34 20.38 -5.27
N GLY A 101 12.49 20.95 -6.15
CA GLY A 101 12.59 20.80 -7.59
C GLY A 101 11.71 19.70 -8.20
N ALA A 102 10.76 19.13 -7.45
CA ALA A 102 9.78 18.23 -8.02
C ALA A 102 8.69 19.02 -8.78
N GLU A 103 8.18 18.45 -9.86
CA GLU A 103 7.02 18.94 -10.60
C GLU A 103 5.75 18.29 -10.02
N ILE A 104 4.83 19.10 -9.48
CA ILE A 104 3.57 18.62 -8.93
C ILE A 104 2.46 18.82 -9.97
N ILE A 105 1.84 17.71 -10.37
CA ILE A 105 0.85 17.66 -11.46
C ILE A 105 -0.46 17.10 -10.89
N PRO A 106 -1.64 17.76 -11.07
CA PRO A 106 -2.92 17.14 -10.76
C PRO A 106 -3.06 15.79 -11.48
N PHE A 107 -3.42 14.75 -10.76
CA PHE A 107 -3.55 13.41 -11.30
C PHE A 107 -5.01 12.95 -11.24
N GLU A 108 -5.62 12.80 -12.40
CA GLU A 108 -6.96 12.25 -12.53
C GLU A 108 -6.89 10.73 -12.42
N ASN A 109 -7.45 10.20 -11.34
CA ASN A 109 -7.47 8.77 -11.13
C ASN A 109 -8.43 8.09 -12.13
N PRO A 110 -8.03 6.96 -12.73
CA PRO A 110 -8.94 6.18 -13.59
C PRO A 110 -10.11 5.56 -12.82
N VAL A 111 -9.98 5.41 -11.52
CA VAL A 111 -11.02 4.94 -10.57
C VAL A 111 -10.86 5.76 -9.29
N SER A 112 -11.96 6.20 -8.65
CA SER A 112 -11.87 6.98 -7.41
C SER A 112 -11.22 6.17 -6.28
N TYR A 113 -10.53 6.85 -5.37
CA TYR A 113 -9.96 6.19 -4.18
C TYR A 113 -11.05 5.64 -3.26
N GLY A 114 -12.23 6.26 -3.22
CA GLY A 114 -13.39 5.76 -2.47
C GLY A 114 -13.85 4.40 -2.98
N ASP A 115 -14.08 4.26 -4.29
CA ASP A 115 -14.49 2.98 -4.89
C ASP A 115 -13.41 1.89 -4.66
N MET A 116 -12.14 2.24 -4.77
CA MET A 116 -11.05 1.29 -4.46
C MET A 116 -11.01 0.89 -2.99
N ALA A 117 -11.34 1.81 -2.06
CA ALA A 117 -11.39 1.50 -0.63
C ALA A 117 -12.52 0.51 -0.32
N ASP A 118 -13.69 0.67 -0.93
CA ASP A 118 -14.83 -0.23 -0.78
C ASP A 118 -14.52 -1.63 -1.32
N ASP A 119 -13.94 -1.71 -2.52
CA ASP A 119 -13.50 -2.97 -3.11
C ASP A 119 -12.43 -3.68 -2.24
N ASN A 120 -11.44 -2.95 -1.72
CA ASN A 120 -10.45 -3.50 -0.82
C ASN A 120 -11.06 -3.94 0.52
N GLY A 121 -12.07 -3.22 1.01
CA GLY A 121 -12.85 -3.58 2.20
C GLY A 121 -13.53 -4.94 2.02
N MET A 122 -14.19 -5.16 0.90
CA MET A 122 -14.84 -6.43 0.56
C MET A 122 -13.81 -7.57 0.47
N ILE A 123 -12.72 -7.40 -0.28
CA ILE A 123 -11.67 -8.42 -0.42
C ILE A 123 -11.11 -8.79 0.97
N THR A 124 -10.77 -7.77 1.77
CA THR A 124 -10.23 -7.99 3.12
C THR A 124 -11.21 -8.76 3.99
N ALA A 125 -12.48 -8.36 4.02
CA ALA A 125 -13.49 -9.01 4.85
C ALA A 125 -13.70 -10.48 4.46
N VAL A 126 -13.84 -10.77 3.16
CA VAL A 126 -14.05 -12.13 2.66
C VAL A 126 -12.86 -13.03 2.97
N GLU A 127 -11.64 -12.57 2.70
CA GLU A 127 -10.43 -13.36 2.92
C GLU A 127 -10.10 -13.52 4.41
N ALA A 128 -10.28 -12.47 5.23
CA ALA A 128 -10.13 -12.55 6.67
C ALA A 128 -11.16 -13.50 7.30
N PHE A 129 -12.42 -13.43 6.85
CA PHE A 129 -13.44 -14.38 7.33
C PHE A 129 -13.12 -15.82 6.94
N HIS A 130 -12.63 -16.04 5.72
CA HIS A 130 -12.14 -17.37 5.30
C HIS A 130 -11.02 -17.88 6.22
N ASN A 131 -10.06 -17.04 6.53
CA ASN A 131 -8.90 -17.43 7.35
C ASN A 131 -9.24 -17.60 8.83
N HIS A 132 -10.06 -16.72 9.39
CA HIS A 132 -10.20 -16.56 10.84
C HIS A 132 -11.66 -16.48 11.32
N GLY A 133 -12.66 -16.76 10.49
CA GLY A 133 -14.08 -16.56 10.81
C GLY A 133 -14.51 -17.21 12.13
N ARG A 134 -13.96 -18.39 12.48
CA ARG A 134 -14.23 -19.05 13.75
C ARG A 134 -13.83 -18.21 14.96
N PHE A 135 -12.72 -17.44 14.87
CA PHE A 135 -12.26 -16.56 15.94
C PHE A 135 -13.10 -15.29 16.02
N TYR A 136 -13.51 -14.74 14.90
CA TYR A 136 -14.40 -13.56 14.89
C TYR A 136 -15.78 -13.86 15.44
N LYS A 137 -16.24 -15.12 15.33
CA LYS A 137 -17.52 -15.60 15.89
C LYS A 137 -17.47 -15.89 17.39
N ASP A 138 -16.28 -15.98 17.97
CA ASP A 138 -16.12 -16.23 19.40
C ASP A 138 -16.25 -14.92 20.19
N PRO A 139 -17.33 -14.71 20.96
CA PRO A 139 -17.56 -13.48 21.71
C PRO A 139 -16.60 -13.31 22.89
N ASP A 140 -16.01 -14.39 23.36
CA ASP A 140 -15.11 -14.37 24.52
C ASP A 140 -13.66 -14.07 24.14
N LEU A 141 -13.35 -14.09 22.85
CA LEU A 141 -12.02 -13.71 22.37
C LEU A 141 -11.83 -12.20 22.45
N PRO A 142 -10.85 -11.69 23.24
CA PRO A 142 -10.58 -10.27 23.33
C PRO A 142 -10.09 -9.71 22.01
N MET A 143 -10.89 -8.84 21.41
CA MET A 143 -10.61 -8.24 20.10
C MET A 143 -11.36 -6.91 20.00
N ASP A 144 -10.85 -6.00 19.17
CA ASP A 144 -11.53 -4.75 18.84
C ASP A 144 -12.85 -5.03 18.10
N GLU A 145 -13.97 -4.49 18.60
CA GLU A 145 -15.30 -4.77 18.04
C GLU A 145 -15.53 -4.18 16.66
N ASP A 146 -14.86 -3.08 16.31
CA ASP A 146 -14.92 -2.53 14.97
C ASP A 146 -14.22 -3.46 13.97
N VAL A 147 -13.10 -4.07 14.37
CA VAL A 147 -12.41 -5.10 13.58
C VAL A 147 -13.28 -6.34 13.45
N ARG A 148 -13.83 -6.84 14.58
CA ARG A 148 -14.72 -8.01 14.60
C ARG A 148 -15.87 -7.85 13.60
N THR A 149 -16.60 -6.74 13.71
CA THR A 149 -17.78 -6.45 12.88
C THR A 149 -17.42 -6.40 11.38
N ARG A 150 -16.32 -5.71 11.04
CA ARG A 150 -15.85 -5.61 9.65
C ARG A 150 -15.46 -6.97 9.07
N MET A 151 -14.78 -7.80 9.85
CA MET A 151 -14.33 -9.11 9.35
C MET A 151 -15.48 -10.11 9.26
N LEU A 152 -16.46 -10.05 10.17
CA LEU A 152 -17.67 -10.87 10.10
C LEU A 152 -18.54 -10.55 8.89
N SER A 153 -18.50 -9.32 8.37
CA SER A 153 -19.24 -8.97 7.14
C SER A 153 -18.85 -9.84 5.94
N GLY A 154 -17.63 -10.41 5.96
CA GLY A 154 -17.15 -11.33 4.94
C GLY A 154 -18.02 -12.59 4.75
N GLU A 155 -18.78 -12.99 5.77
CA GLU A 155 -19.71 -14.13 5.69
C GLU A 155 -20.89 -13.89 4.73
N HIS A 156 -21.25 -12.63 4.51
CA HIS A 156 -22.46 -12.26 3.78
C HIS A 156 -22.23 -11.97 2.29
N TYR A 157 -20.97 -11.88 1.85
CA TYR A 157 -20.68 -11.67 0.43
C TYR A 157 -20.78 -12.96 -0.36
N HIS A 158 -21.36 -12.87 -1.57
CA HIS A 158 -21.42 -14.01 -2.47
C HIS A 158 -20.13 -14.19 -3.27
N ALA A 159 -19.83 -15.43 -3.63
CA ALA A 159 -18.60 -15.73 -4.38
C ALA A 159 -18.49 -14.93 -5.70
N HIS A 160 -19.61 -14.69 -6.41
CA HIS A 160 -19.58 -13.93 -7.66
C HIS A 160 -19.21 -12.45 -7.45
N ASP A 161 -19.61 -11.84 -6.32
CA ASP A 161 -19.23 -10.46 -5.97
C ASP A 161 -17.73 -10.36 -5.71
N TYR A 162 -17.20 -11.30 -4.94
CA TYR A 162 -15.78 -11.38 -4.66
C TYR A 162 -14.95 -11.55 -5.94
N PHE A 163 -15.34 -12.46 -6.84
CA PHE A 163 -14.62 -12.64 -8.11
C PHE A 163 -14.73 -11.43 -9.02
N ARG A 164 -15.88 -10.75 -9.04
CA ARG A 164 -16.08 -9.50 -9.79
C ARG A 164 -15.10 -8.42 -9.31
N VAL A 165 -15.00 -8.23 -8.01
CA VAL A 165 -14.11 -7.21 -7.43
C VAL A 165 -12.63 -7.56 -7.68
N LEU A 166 -12.23 -8.83 -7.59
CA LEU A 166 -10.87 -9.25 -7.95
C LEU A 166 -10.55 -8.98 -9.43
N GLN A 167 -11.51 -9.17 -10.33
CA GLN A 167 -11.33 -8.85 -11.75
C GLN A 167 -11.21 -7.34 -11.96
N GLN A 168 -12.09 -6.57 -11.35
CA GLN A 168 -12.08 -5.09 -11.40
C GLN A 168 -10.76 -4.53 -10.88
N ARG A 169 -10.22 -5.09 -9.78
CA ARG A 169 -8.91 -4.71 -9.26
C ARG A 169 -7.78 -4.92 -10.28
N LYS A 170 -7.80 -6.01 -11.05
CA LYS A 170 -6.79 -6.23 -12.12
C LYS A 170 -6.88 -5.17 -13.21
N GLU A 171 -8.09 -4.83 -13.64
CA GLU A 171 -8.34 -3.80 -14.64
C GLU A 171 -7.90 -2.42 -14.14
N THR A 172 -8.20 -2.09 -12.87
CA THR A 172 -7.76 -0.86 -12.22
C THR A 172 -6.23 -0.74 -12.16
N ILE A 173 -5.51 -1.83 -11.82
CA ILE A 173 -4.04 -1.83 -11.82
C ILE A 173 -3.48 -1.49 -13.21
N VAL A 174 -4.06 -2.06 -14.27
CA VAL A 174 -3.65 -1.77 -15.65
C VAL A 174 -3.92 -0.31 -15.99
N ALA A 175 -5.14 0.18 -15.71
CA ALA A 175 -5.53 1.56 -15.98
C ALA A 175 -4.63 2.58 -15.26
N PHE A 176 -4.29 2.34 -13.98
CA PHE A 176 -3.32 3.18 -13.27
C PHE A 176 -1.93 3.14 -13.88
N GLY A 177 -1.45 1.95 -14.28
CA GLY A 177 -0.16 1.81 -14.93
C GLY A 177 -0.08 2.57 -16.27
N GLU A 178 -1.19 2.69 -16.99
CA GLU A 178 -1.29 3.48 -18.23
C GLU A 178 -1.36 4.98 -17.93
N ALA A 179 -2.16 5.40 -16.96
CA ALA A 179 -2.33 6.81 -16.58
C ALA A 179 -1.05 7.43 -15.99
N MET A 180 -0.15 6.63 -15.42
CA MET A 180 1.11 7.08 -14.82
C MET A 180 2.30 7.11 -15.80
N ARG A 181 2.12 6.83 -17.09
CA ARG A 181 3.17 6.93 -18.12
C ARG A 181 3.25 8.34 -18.68
#